data_45ef6fa6306e74eeaac1d777b57ef4b7
#
_entry.id   45ef6fa6306e74eeaac1d777b57ef4b7
#
_cell.length_a   1.000
_cell.length_b   1.000
_cell.length_c   1.000
_cell.angle_alpha   90.00
_cell.angle_beta   90.00
_cell.angle_gamma   90.00
#
_symmetry.space_group_name_H-M   'P 1'
#
loop_
_entity.id
_entity.type
_entity.pdbx_description
1 polymer ?
#
loop_
_entity_poly.entity_id
_entity_poly.type
_entity_poly.pdbx_seq_one_letter_code
_entity_poly.pdbx_strand_id
1 'polypeptide(L)'
;MSLTKRNLILVTMDEVRPDKLSCYGNERIQTEHIDRLASMGVRFETCIAVSSLTPICHASLLTGVNPPVHGLRNPYCRIHFPNLAKIFKENGYTTAGFVGVSLLGPALGFSEGFSDYDYPKEGWFRSAFDKKDEKVTQDHPLIEVVWGNFYQDRLWDWLRQHRETPFFLWAHYFDCHQAAEKILLKLGKIKEGVMPEYGYYDPKVKYMDASFFGPLLGLLEDLKIMERTNFIVTSDHGTNLEEHEVPPFPHLDLIYPQHTTQYDHDLKVPLMMAAPEIPPGRVVKGQVRHIDVVPTVVELMKLETSVKSDGISLIPAIRSGQSEGSVAYGEEMFHLRGPGDFQSMRTDDLKYIIDRRSGKEEAYDLAVDPSEKRNRIDTLVPGQRSLIQGWRKYMDEAYESMKGTMEVKGEDRQKVQNRLKMLGYIE
;
A
#
# COMPACT_ATOMS: atom_id res chain seq x y z
N MET A 1 12.17 -28.17 22.60
CA MET A 1 11.67 -26.85 23.04
C MET A 1 10.70 -26.36 21.94
N SER A 2 9.44 -26.17 22.27
CA SER A 2 8.50 -25.52 21.35
C SER A 2 9.07 -24.14 21.03
N LEU A 3 9.35 -23.86 19.74
CA LEU A 3 9.73 -22.52 19.30
C LEU A 3 8.59 -21.58 19.71
N THR A 4 8.87 -20.64 20.61
CA THR A 4 7.90 -19.62 20.99
C THR A 4 7.47 -18.86 19.74
N LYS A 5 6.18 -18.84 19.43
CA LYS A 5 5.61 -18.10 18.30
C LYS A 5 6.01 -16.62 18.39
N ARG A 6 6.46 -16.05 17.30
CA ARG A 6 6.83 -14.62 17.19
C ARG A 6 5.62 -13.79 16.77
N ASN A 7 5.64 -12.52 17.09
CA ASN A 7 4.66 -11.55 16.59
C ASN A 7 5.01 -11.16 15.16
N LEU A 8 4.00 -10.66 14.42
CA LEU A 8 4.19 -9.94 13.18
C LEU A 8 3.45 -8.60 13.25
N ILE A 9 4.15 -7.53 12.92
CA ILE A 9 3.56 -6.21 12.66
C ILE A 9 3.77 -5.89 11.17
N LEU A 10 2.67 -5.72 10.45
CA LEU A 10 2.63 -5.20 9.09
C LEU A 10 2.19 -3.73 9.16
N VAL A 11 3.06 -2.82 8.73
CA VAL A 11 2.72 -1.41 8.57
C VAL A 11 2.62 -1.08 7.09
N THR A 12 1.48 -0.52 6.69
CA THR A 12 1.28 0.02 5.35
C THR A 12 1.13 1.54 5.42
N MET A 13 1.90 2.24 4.60
CA MET A 13 1.90 3.70 4.48
C MET A 13 1.12 4.08 3.22
N ASP A 14 0.23 5.06 3.29
CA ASP A 14 -0.54 5.50 2.13
C ASP A 14 0.29 6.41 1.22
N GLU A 15 0.34 6.13 -0.07
CA GLU A 15 1.03 6.91 -1.11
C GLU A 15 2.54 7.10 -0.92
N VAL A 16 3.24 6.35 -0.05
CA VAL A 16 4.66 6.61 0.21
C VAL A 16 5.56 5.94 -0.82
N ARG A 17 6.31 6.77 -1.56
CA ARG A 17 7.28 6.34 -2.56
C ARG A 17 8.62 5.97 -1.92
N PRO A 18 9.37 4.99 -2.48
CA PRO A 18 10.69 4.65 -1.96
C PRO A 18 11.69 5.83 -2.02
N ASP A 19 11.69 6.60 -3.11
CA ASP A 19 12.60 7.74 -3.28
C ASP A 19 12.36 8.91 -2.30
N LYS A 20 11.36 8.80 -1.42
CA LYS A 20 11.05 9.75 -0.35
C LYS A 20 11.51 9.29 1.04
N LEU A 21 12.14 8.12 1.14
CA LEU A 21 12.68 7.59 2.38
C LEU A 21 14.22 7.67 2.38
N SER A 22 14.84 8.08 3.49
CA SER A 22 16.30 8.21 3.57
C SER A 22 17.04 6.89 3.40
N CYS A 23 16.49 5.76 3.86
CA CYS A 23 17.05 4.43 3.59
C CYS A 23 17.03 4.01 2.12
N TYR A 24 16.29 4.71 1.26
CA TYR A 24 16.31 4.53 -0.20
C TYR A 24 17.10 5.63 -0.93
N GLY A 25 17.82 6.49 -0.21
CA GLY A 25 18.70 7.50 -0.76
C GLY A 25 18.12 8.92 -0.82
N ASN A 26 17.00 9.19 -0.16
CA ASN A 26 16.51 10.55 -0.04
C ASN A 26 17.42 11.35 0.91
N GLU A 27 18.09 12.37 0.39
CA GLU A 27 18.97 13.26 1.16
C GLU A 27 18.24 14.50 1.70
N ARG A 28 16.98 14.74 1.30
CA ARG A 28 16.22 15.96 1.63
C ARG A 28 15.56 15.88 3.00
N ILE A 29 15.16 14.70 3.42
CA ILE A 29 14.59 14.43 4.74
C ILE A 29 15.24 13.21 5.37
N GLN A 30 15.18 13.14 6.69
CA GLN A 30 15.60 11.97 7.46
C GLN A 30 14.37 11.26 8.01
N THR A 31 14.32 9.94 7.82
CA THR A 31 13.28 9.04 8.31
C THR A 31 13.92 8.03 9.27
N GLU A 32 14.46 8.55 10.40
CA GLU A 32 15.37 7.84 11.30
C GLU A 32 14.79 6.52 11.85
N HIS A 33 13.49 6.49 12.14
CA HIS A 33 12.85 5.31 12.71
C HIS A 33 12.57 4.23 11.66
N ILE A 34 12.19 4.62 10.45
CA ILE A 34 12.04 3.72 9.30
C ILE A 34 13.42 3.19 8.89
N ASP A 35 14.45 4.03 8.86
CA ASP A 35 15.84 3.65 8.55
C ASP A 35 16.37 2.64 9.58
N ARG A 36 16.02 2.81 10.85
CA ARG A 36 16.33 1.84 11.89
C ARG A 36 15.73 0.47 11.59
N LEU A 37 14.45 0.40 11.22
CA LEU A 37 13.79 -0.86 10.81
C LEU A 37 14.46 -1.47 9.59
N ALA A 38 14.79 -0.67 8.57
CA ALA A 38 15.50 -1.13 7.39
C ALA A 38 16.88 -1.71 7.74
N SER A 39 17.61 -1.09 8.68
CA SER A 39 18.93 -1.55 9.14
C SER A 39 18.87 -2.85 9.95
N MET A 40 17.75 -3.13 10.61
CA MET A 40 17.55 -4.36 11.40
C MET A 40 17.30 -5.60 10.53
N GLY A 41 17.05 -5.44 9.24
CA GLY A 41 16.68 -6.53 8.36
C GLY A 41 17.08 -6.32 6.92
N VAL A 42 16.13 -6.48 6.01
CA VAL A 42 16.32 -6.39 4.57
C VAL A 42 15.46 -5.28 3.97
N ARG A 43 16.02 -4.57 3.00
CA ARG A 43 15.34 -3.63 2.12
C ARG A 43 15.36 -4.17 0.68
N PHE A 44 14.23 -4.15 0.02
CA PHE A 44 14.11 -4.53 -1.39
C PHE A 44 14.24 -3.27 -2.27
N GLU A 45 15.11 -3.31 -3.27
CA GLU A 45 15.39 -2.15 -4.14
C GLU A 45 14.20 -1.77 -5.01
N THR A 46 13.44 -2.78 -5.45
CA THR A 46 12.26 -2.59 -6.30
C THR A 46 11.14 -3.53 -5.87
N CYS A 47 10.07 -2.98 -5.32
CA CYS A 47 8.82 -3.70 -5.06
C CYS A 47 7.68 -3.05 -5.86
N ILE A 48 6.86 -3.86 -6.52
CA ILE A 48 5.79 -3.39 -7.39
C ILE A 48 4.42 -3.75 -6.80
N ALA A 49 3.59 -2.72 -6.61
CA ALA A 49 2.18 -2.83 -6.28
C ALA A 49 1.36 -3.23 -7.52
N VAL A 50 0.13 -3.68 -7.30
CA VAL A 50 -0.76 -4.16 -8.38
C VAL A 50 -1.68 -3.08 -8.94
N SER A 51 -1.77 -1.94 -8.29
CA SER A 51 -2.68 -0.84 -8.64
C SER A 51 -2.19 0.46 -8.01
N SER A 52 -2.83 1.56 -8.35
CA SER A 52 -2.70 2.86 -7.68
C SER A 52 -3.89 3.17 -6.77
N LEU A 53 -4.71 2.18 -6.42
CA LEU A 53 -5.86 2.31 -5.52
C LEU A 53 -5.65 1.54 -4.22
N THR A 54 -5.75 2.23 -3.10
CA THR A 54 -5.60 1.72 -1.74
C THR A 54 -6.30 0.38 -1.50
N PRO A 55 -7.60 0.19 -1.79
CA PRO A 55 -8.26 -1.09 -1.49
C PRO A 55 -7.76 -2.25 -2.36
N ILE A 56 -7.43 -2.01 -3.64
CA ILE A 56 -6.96 -3.07 -4.53
C ILE A 56 -5.56 -3.55 -4.11
N CYS A 57 -4.67 -2.59 -3.81
CA CYS A 57 -3.31 -2.87 -3.35
C CYS A 57 -3.30 -3.68 -2.05
N HIS A 58 -4.08 -3.25 -1.05
CA HIS A 58 -4.18 -3.95 0.23
C HIS A 58 -4.81 -5.33 0.09
N ALA A 59 -5.79 -5.50 -0.80
CA ALA A 59 -6.37 -6.82 -1.06
C ALA A 59 -5.30 -7.78 -1.59
N SER A 60 -4.51 -7.37 -2.59
CA SER A 60 -3.42 -8.19 -3.12
C SER A 60 -2.30 -8.43 -2.10
N LEU A 61 -1.90 -7.41 -1.34
CA LEU A 61 -0.89 -7.51 -0.28
C LEU A 61 -1.29 -8.52 0.80
N LEU A 62 -2.55 -8.49 1.23
CA LEU A 62 -3.04 -9.34 2.32
C LEU A 62 -3.46 -10.75 1.86
N THR A 63 -3.77 -10.95 0.57
CA THR A 63 -4.17 -12.25 0.04
C THR A 63 -3.05 -12.99 -0.68
N GLY A 64 -2.03 -12.28 -1.17
CA GLY A 64 -0.93 -12.85 -1.97
C GLY A 64 -1.32 -13.23 -3.39
N VAL A 65 -2.45 -12.71 -3.90
CA VAL A 65 -2.93 -13.00 -5.26
C VAL A 65 -3.26 -11.72 -6.03
N ASN A 66 -3.28 -11.82 -7.35
CA ASN A 66 -3.60 -10.71 -8.22
C ASN A 66 -5.10 -10.33 -8.16
N PRO A 67 -5.46 -9.11 -8.54
CA PRO A 67 -6.84 -8.61 -8.45
C PRO A 67 -7.90 -9.50 -9.12
N PRO A 68 -7.66 -10.14 -10.27
CA PRO A 68 -8.63 -11.07 -10.86
C PRO A 68 -8.97 -12.26 -9.98
N VAL A 69 -8.08 -12.67 -9.07
CA VAL A 69 -8.27 -13.85 -8.20
C VAL A 69 -9.01 -13.47 -6.92
N HIS A 70 -8.62 -12.37 -6.23
CA HIS A 70 -9.33 -11.95 -5.02
C HIS A 70 -10.64 -11.20 -5.29
N GLY A 71 -10.88 -10.74 -6.52
CA GLY A 71 -12.13 -10.17 -7.00
C GLY A 71 -12.37 -8.70 -6.65
N LEU A 72 -11.60 -8.08 -5.77
CA LEU A 72 -11.69 -6.65 -5.49
C LEU A 72 -10.89 -5.89 -6.55
N ARG A 73 -11.54 -5.48 -7.64
CA ARG A 73 -10.94 -4.85 -8.83
C ARG A 73 -11.32 -3.38 -8.99
N ASN A 74 -12.29 -2.94 -8.25
CA ASN A 74 -12.69 -1.55 -8.09
C ASN A 74 -13.37 -1.38 -6.71
N PRO A 75 -13.59 -0.16 -6.22
CA PRO A 75 -14.16 0.06 -4.88
C PRO A 75 -15.59 -0.46 -4.66
N TYR A 76 -16.27 -0.92 -5.70
CA TYR A 76 -17.60 -1.55 -5.59
C TYR A 76 -17.55 -3.09 -5.53
N CYS A 77 -16.37 -3.68 -5.62
CA CYS A 77 -16.17 -5.11 -5.49
C CYS A 77 -15.78 -5.47 -4.05
N ARG A 78 -15.87 -6.76 -3.72
CA ARG A 78 -15.52 -7.29 -2.40
C ARG A 78 -14.45 -8.37 -2.52
N ILE A 79 -13.57 -8.45 -1.54
CA ILE A 79 -12.62 -9.56 -1.40
C ILE A 79 -13.41 -10.84 -1.13
N HIS A 80 -13.13 -11.90 -1.90
CA HIS A 80 -13.67 -13.25 -1.70
C HIS A 80 -12.58 -14.32 -1.66
N PHE A 81 -11.40 -13.92 -1.20
CA PHE A 81 -10.24 -14.78 -1.05
C PHE A 81 -9.71 -14.71 0.39
N PRO A 82 -9.19 -15.81 0.97
CA PRO A 82 -8.62 -15.78 2.32
C PRO A 82 -7.45 -14.81 2.41
N ASN A 83 -7.44 -14.00 3.45
CA ASN A 83 -6.36 -13.05 3.71
C ASN A 83 -5.39 -13.57 4.79
N LEU A 84 -4.27 -12.87 4.95
CA LEU A 84 -3.23 -13.21 5.90
C LEU A 84 -3.73 -13.30 7.35
N ALA A 85 -4.68 -12.43 7.76
CA ALA A 85 -5.26 -12.48 9.11
C ALA A 85 -5.99 -13.79 9.37
N LYS A 86 -6.71 -14.33 8.38
CA LYS A 86 -7.35 -15.64 8.50
C LYS A 86 -6.31 -16.74 8.67
N ILE A 87 -5.22 -16.72 7.90
CA ILE A 87 -4.13 -17.69 8.04
C ILE A 87 -3.53 -17.63 9.45
N PHE A 88 -3.22 -16.44 9.97
CA PHE A 88 -2.70 -16.29 11.32
C PHE A 88 -3.67 -16.79 12.39
N LYS A 89 -4.96 -16.45 12.27
CA LYS A 89 -6.00 -16.89 13.20
C LYS A 89 -6.11 -18.41 13.25
N GLU A 90 -6.10 -19.08 12.09
CA GLU A 90 -6.12 -20.54 11.98
C GLU A 90 -4.87 -21.19 12.59
N ASN A 91 -3.76 -20.45 12.65
CA ASN A 91 -2.52 -20.85 13.34
C ASN A 91 -2.47 -20.42 14.82
N GLY A 92 -3.59 -19.98 15.41
CA GLY A 92 -3.68 -19.67 16.85
C GLY A 92 -2.99 -18.37 17.27
N TYR A 93 -2.99 -17.36 16.39
CA TYR A 93 -2.56 -16.00 16.70
C TYR A 93 -3.78 -15.11 17.02
N THR A 94 -3.58 -14.16 17.92
CA THR A 94 -4.51 -13.02 18.03
C THR A 94 -4.27 -12.08 16.85
N THR A 95 -5.33 -11.59 16.23
CA THR A 95 -5.22 -10.81 15.00
C THR A 95 -5.91 -9.46 15.15
N ALA A 96 -5.20 -8.37 14.84
CA ALA A 96 -5.78 -7.02 14.87
C ALA A 96 -5.48 -6.22 13.61
N GLY A 97 -6.45 -5.41 13.18
CA GLY A 97 -6.30 -4.43 12.12
C GLY A 97 -6.69 -3.03 12.59
N PHE A 98 -5.79 -2.07 12.42
CA PHE A 98 -6.01 -0.65 12.69
C PHE A 98 -5.78 0.13 11.41
N VAL A 99 -6.84 0.62 10.78
CA VAL A 99 -6.72 1.23 9.45
C VAL A 99 -7.21 2.68 9.45
N GLY A 100 -6.46 3.54 8.76
CA GLY A 100 -6.70 4.98 8.74
C GLY A 100 -7.76 5.43 7.72
N VAL A 101 -8.31 4.54 6.89
CA VAL A 101 -9.26 4.92 5.84
C VAL A 101 -10.46 3.98 5.79
N SER A 102 -11.66 4.55 5.65
CA SER A 102 -12.91 3.78 5.65
C SER A 102 -13.09 2.86 4.44
N LEU A 103 -12.35 3.06 3.35
CA LEU A 103 -12.33 2.15 2.19
C LEU A 103 -11.71 0.78 2.50
N LEU A 104 -10.94 0.67 3.59
CA LEU A 104 -10.44 -0.60 4.10
C LEU A 104 -11.40 -1.22 5.13
N GLY A 105 -12.68 -0.82 5.12
CA GLY A 105 -13.68 -1.29 6.07
C GLY A 105 -14.30 -2.66 5.72
N PRO A 106 -15.15 -3.18 6.63
CA PRO A 106 -15.80 -4.50 6.50
C PRO A 106 -16.64 -4.69 5.23
N ALA A 107 -17.20 -3.59 4.67
CA ALA A 107 -18.00 -3.64 3.45
C ALA A 107 -17.26 -4.28 2.26
N LEU A 108 -15.94 -4.06 2.18
CA LEU A 108 -15.09 -4.64 1.12
C LEU A 108 -14.41 -5.95 1.54
N GLY A 109 -14.63 -6.43 2.77
CA GLY A 109 -14.12 -7.72 3.25
C GLY A 109 -12.81 -7.64 4.04
N PHE A 110 -12.26 -6.46 4.30
CA PHE A 110 -10.96 -6.32 4.97
C PHE A 110 -10.93 -6.80 6.41
N SER A 111 -12.04 -6.72 7.13
CA SER A 111 -12.10 -7.18 8.54
C SER A 111 -12.13 -8.70 8.70
N GLU A 112 -12.28 -9.46 7.62
CA GLU A 112 -12.35 -10.91 7.72
C GLU A 112 -11.01 -11.50 8.23
N GLY A 113 -11.11 -12.44 9.17
CA GLY A 113 -9.94 -13.04 9.81
C GLY A 113 -9.39 -12.27 11.01
N PHE A 114 -9.67 -10.99 11.15
CA PHE A 114 -9.25 -10.22 12.32
C PHE A 114 -10.18 -10.46 13.52
N SER A 115 -9.61 -10.57 14.71
CA SER A 115 -10.34 -10.64 15.98
C SER A 115 -10.77 -9.24 16.44
N ASP A 116 -9.88 -8.27 16.26
CA ASP A 116 -10.11 -6.86 16.53
C ASP A 116 -9.90 -6.06 15.26
N TYR A 117 -10.84 -5.18 14.90
CA TYR A 117 -10.74 -4.38 13.69
C TYR A 117 -11.26 -2.97 13.90
N ASP A 118 -10.36 -2.01 13.81
CA ASP A 118 -10.64 -0.59 13.99
C ASP A 118 -10.47 0.17 12.68
N TYR A 119 -11.49 0.94 12.30
CA TYR A 119 -11.52 1.71 11.06
C TYR A 119 -12.42 2.94 11.23
N PRO A 120 -12.21 4.04 10.48
CA PRO A 120 -13.07 5.22 10.52
C PRO A 120 -14.49 4.88 10.07
N LYS A 121 -15.48 5.08 10.95
CA LYS A 121 -16.90 4.86 10.66
C LYS A 121 -17.47 6.04 9.87
N GLU A 122 -18.62 5.85 9.20
CA GLU A 122 -19.30 6.91 8.46
C GLU A 122 -19.70 8.09 9.36
N GLY A 123 -19.63 9.29 8.80
CA GLY A 123 -20.03 10.53 9.50
C GLY A 123 -18.87 11.40 10.00
N TRP A 124 -17.69 10.86 10.18
CA TRP A 124 -16.52 11.57 10.71
C TRP A 124 -15.98 12.62 9.74
N PHE A 125 -16.00 12.31 8.44
CA PHE A 125 -15.48 13.18 7.37
C PHE A 125 -16.35 14.41 7.08
N ARG A 126 -17.67 14.31 7.14
CA ARG A 126 -18.57 15.41 6.77
C ARG A 126 -18.36 16.65 7.61
N SER A 127 -18.10 16.52 8.90
CA SER A 127 -17.87 17.66 9.77
C SER A 127 -16.54 18.37 9.50
N ALA A 128 -15.56 17.67 8.91
CA ALA A 128 -14.24 18.20 8.65
C ALA A 128 -14.15 19.08 7.40
N PHE A 129 -14.92 18.75 6.36
CA PHE A 129 -14.85 19.42 5.06
C PHE A 129 -16.00 20.42 4.80
N ASP A 130 -17.16 20.24 5.45
CA ASP A 130 -18.35 21.07 5.21
C ASP A 130 -18.27 22.47 5.85
N LYS A 131 -17.30 22.73 6.73
CA LYS A 131 -17.17 24.04 7.41
C LYS A 131 -15.93 24.78 6.94
N LYS A 132 -16.09 25.58 5.89
CA LYS A 132 -15.02 26.38 5.27
C LYS A 132 -14.32 27.39 6.18
N ASP A 133 -14.89 27.77 7.33
CA ASP A 133 -14.47 28.95 8.11
C ASP A 133 -14.26 28.71 9.62
N GLU A 134 -14.39 27.51 10.17
CA GLU A 134 -14.12 27.28 11.60
C GLU A 134 -12.64 27.09 11.89
N LYS A 135 -12.11 27.85 12.87
CA LYS A 135 -10.78 27.62 13.43
C LYS A 135 -10.74 26.24 14.08
N VAL A 136 -9.93 25.36 13.55
CA VAL A 136 -9.67 24.06 14.17
C VAL A 136 -8.86 24.31 15.43
N THR A 137 -9.48 24.14 16.62
CA THR A 137 -8.83 24.21 17.93
C THR A 137 -8.48 22.81 18.40
N GLN A 138 -7.66 22.69 19.47
CA GLN A 138 -7.28 21.38 20.02
C GLN A 138 -8.47 20.51 20.46
N ASP A 139 -9.60 21.12 20.79
CA ASP A 139 -10.84 20.42 21.20
C ASP A 139 -11.83 20.20 20.04
N HIS A 140 -11.41 20.48 18.80
CA HIS A 140 -12.31 20.35 17.66
C HIS A 140 -12.43 18.88 17.24
N PRO A 141 -13.66 18.36 16.91
CA PRO A 141 -13.84 16.98 16.43
C PRO A 141 -12.98 16.57 15.23
N LEU A 142 -12.42 17.55 14.51
CA LEU A 142 -11.48 17.34 13.39
C LEU A 142 -10.09 16.88 13.82
N ILE A 143 -9.70 17.02 15.10
CA ILE A 143 -8.43 16.47 15.61
C ILE A 143 -8.45 14.94 15.57
N GLU A 144 -9.62 14.35 15.75
CA GLU A 144 -9.81 12.91 15.56
C GLU A 144 -9.68 12.47 14.10
N VAL A 145 -9.59 13.40 13.14
CA VAL A 145 -9.50 13.16 11.69
C VAL A 145 -8.06 13.19 11.17
N VAL A 146 -7.07 13.51 11.98
CA VAL A 146 -5.69 13.16 11.69
C VAL A 146 -5.57 11.67 11.98
N TRP A 147 -5.59 10.87 10.93
CA TRP A 147 -5.79 9.42 10.97
C TRP A 147 -4.75 8.68 11.81
N GLY A 148 -3.51 9.15 11.83
CA GLY A 148 -2.49 8.62 12.73
C GLY A 148 -2.90 8.73 14.20
N ASN A 149 -3.52 9.82 14.61
CA ASN A 149 -4.01 9.97 15.98
C ASN A 149 -5.31 9.22 16.24
N PHE A 150 -6.13 8.98 15.20
CA PHE A 150 -7.46 8.36 15.35
C PHE A 150 -7.43 7.01 16.05
N TYR A 151 -6.57 6.11 15.58
CA TYR A 151 -6.48 4.75 16.14
C TYR A 151 -5.25 4.54 17.02
N GLN A 152 -4.31 5.46 17.01
CA GLN A 152 -2.97 5.27 17.57
C GLN A 152 -3.01 4.93 19.05
N ASP A 153 -3.78 5.65 19.87
CA ASP A 153 -3.92 5.35 21.29
C ASP A 153 -4.56 3.96 21.52
N ARG A 154 -5.57 3.61 20.72
CA ARG A 154 -6.21 2.28 20.81
C ARG A 154 -5.27 1.16 20.37
N LEU A 155 -4.42 1.41 19.37
CA LEU A 155 -3.38 0.48 18.94
C LEU A 155 -2.34 0.29 20.06
N TRP A 156 -1.91 1.38 20.71
CA TRP A 156 -0.97 1.30 21.84
C TRP A 156 -1.56 0.53 23.03
N ASP A 157 -2.82 0.75 23.34
CA ASP A 157 -3.51 0.00 24.40
C ASP A 157 -3.70 -1.45 24.04
N TRP A 158 -4.00 -1.75 22.78
CA TRP A 158 -4.10 -3.12 22.29
C TRP A 158 -2.75 -3.86 22.42
N LEU A 159 -1.63 -3.24 22.04
CA LEU A 159 -0.30 -3.82 22.20
C LEU A 159 0.05 -4.09 23.67
N ARG A 160 -0.31 -3.18 24.60
CA ARG A 160 -0.11 -3.38 26.05
C ARG A 160 -0.90 -4.58 26.57
N GLN A 161 -2.13 -4.74 26.10
CA GLN A 161 -3.02 -5.85 26.52
C GLN A 161 -2.59 -7.20 25.98
N HIS A 162 -2.03 -7.25 24.76
CA HIS A 162 -1.69 -8.49 24.06
C HIS A 162 -0.18 -8.81 24.06
N ARG A 163 0.61 -8.10 24.85
CA ARG A 163 2.07 -8.27 24.90
C ARG A 163 2.53 -9.70 25.21
N GLU A 164 1.74 -10.50 25.91
CA GLU A 164 2.12 -11.88 26.30
C GLU A 164 1.61 -12.95 25.32
N THR A 165 0.77 -12.59 24.34
CA THR A 165 0.22 -13.52 23.35
C THR A 165 0.86 -13.31 21.99
N PRO A 166 1.07 -14.36 21.18
CA PRO A 166 1.53 -14.18 19.81
C PRO A 166 0.42 -13.52 18.98
N PHE A 167 0.80 -12.52 18.20
CA PHE A 167 -0.16 -11.75 17.43
C PHE A 167 0.31 -11.44 16.01
N PHE A 168 -0.66 -11.21 15.14
CA PHE A 168 -0.53 -10.51 13.88
C PHE A 168 -1.27 -9.17 13.97
N LEU A 169 -0.55 -8.09 13.75
CA LEU A 169 -1.07 -6.72 13.73
C LEU A 169 -0.86 -6.11 12.35
N TRP A 170 -1.92 -5.58 11.74
CA TRP A 170 -1.86 -4.72 10.58
C TRP A 170 -2.22 -3.29 10.97
N ALA A 171 -1.31 -2.35 10.72
CA ALA A 171 -1.53 -0.92 10.90
C ALA A 171 -1.40 -0.20 9.55
N HIS A 172 -2.46 0.51 9.13
CA HIS A 172 -2.43 1.32 7.91
C HIS A 172 -2.42 2.81 8.26
N TYR A 173 -1.34 3.50 7.89
CA TYR A 173 -1.12 4.92 8.18
C TYR A 173 -1.50 5.79 6.98
N PHE A 174 -2.56 6.58 7.11
CA PHE A 174 -3.16 7.35 6.01
C PHE A 174 -2.67 8.79 5.88
N ASP A 175 -1.99 9.37 6.88
CA ASP A 175 -1.68 10.81 6.94
C ASP A 175 -0.70 11.29 5.85
N CYS A 176 -0.09 10.38 5.07
CA CYS A 176 0.70 10.74 3.90
C CYS A 176 -0.17 11.03 2.66
N HIS A 177 -1.43 10.61 2.65
CA HIS A 177 -2.38 10.90 1.58
C HIS A 177 -2.60 12.42 1.43
N GLN A 178 -2.85 12.88 0.20
CA GLN A 178 -3.09 14.31 -0.09
C GLN A 178 -4.25 14.90 0.73
N ALA A 179 -5.30 14.12 0.98
CA ALA A 179 -6.44 14.57 1.76
C ALA A 179 -6.07 15.02 3.19
N ALA A 180 -5.01 14.47 3.79
CA ALA A 180 -4.56 14.82 5.14
C ALA A 180 -3.81 16.16 5.19
N GLU A 181 -3.27 16.65 4.09
CA GLU A 181 -2.36 17.78 4.04
C GLU A 181 -2.92 19.05 4.65
N LYS A 182 -4.11 19.47 4.20
CA LYS A 182 -4.77 20.69 4.71
C LYS A 182 -5.05 20.62 6.21
N ILE A 183 -5.32 19.43 6.72
CA ILE A 183 -5.58 19.19 8.14
C ILE A 183 -4.28 19.27 8.94
N LEU A 184 -3.23 18.59 8.50
CA LEU A 184 -1.92 18.63 9.15
C LEU A 184 -1.33 20.03 9.21
N LEU A 185 -1.52 20.85 8.17
CA LEU A 185 -1.16 22.26 8.15
C LEU A 185 -1.96 23.07 9.19
N LYS A 186 -3.29 22.94 9.20
CA LYS A 186 -4.14 23.65 10.18
C LYS A 186 -3.82 23.29 11.61
N LEU A 187 -3.42 22.04 11.87
CA LEU A 187 -3.01 21.57 13.19
C LEU A 187 -1.55 21.93 13.52
N GLY A 188 -0.81 22.57 12.62
CA GLY A 188 0.61 22.90 12.82
C GLY A 188 1.52 21.68 12.95
N LYS A 189 1.05 20.50 12.49
CA LYS A 189 1.82 19.25 12.50
C LYS A 189 2.89 19.23 11.41
N ILE A 190 2.61 19.89 10.29
CA ILE A 190 3.55 20.20 9.23
C ILE A 190 3.55 21.72 9.01
N LYS A 191 4.65 22.26 8.50
CA LYS A 191 4.82 23.70 8.29
C LYS A 191 4.80 24.03 6.81
N GLU A 192 4.17 25.16 6.49
CA GLU A 192 4.16 25.72 5.14
C GLU A 192 5.57 26.14 4.70
N GLY A 193 5.91 25.94 3.44
CA GLY A 193 7.07 26.56 2.81
C GLY A 193 8.41 25.84 2.91
N VAL A 194 8.49 24.60 3.38
CA VAL A 194 9.78 23.90 3.50
C VAL A 194 10.27 23.31 2.16
N MET A 195 9.37 22.98 1.21
CA MET A 195 9.72 22.37 -0.08
C MET A 195 8.70 22.72 -1.18
N PRO A 196 8.92 23.81 -1.93
CA PRO A 196 7.94 24.25 -2.95
C PRO A 196 7.76 23.29 -4.12
N GLU A 197 8.75 22.43 -4.41
CA GLU A 197 8.76 21.59 -5.60
C GLU A 197 7.78 20.40 -5.55
N TYR A 198 7.52 19.86 -4.34
CA TYR A 198 6.58 18.73 -4.13
C TYR A 198 5.57 19.04 -3.00
N GLY A 199 5.28 20.32 -2.76
CA GLY A 199 4.39 20.78 -1.71
C GLY A 199 4.75 20.22 -0.33
N TYR A 200 3.79 19.61 0.33
CA TYR A 200 3.96 19.13 1.70
C TYR A 200 4.22 17.63 1.81
N TYR A 201 4.58 16.98 0.72
CA TYR A 201 4.77 15.53 0.69
C TYR A 201 5.89 15.07 1.63
N ASP A 202 7.11 15.60 1.46
CA ASP A 202 8.26 15.29 2.32
C ASP A 202 7.98 15.61 3.81
N PRO A 203 7.39 16.77 4.18
CA PRO A 203 6.95 17.05 5.55
C PRO A 203 5.97 16.01 6.12
N LYS A 204 5.04 15.47 5.34
CA LYS A 204 4.11 14.42 5.80
C LYS A 204 4.84 13.11 6.09
N VAL A 205 5.75 12.70 5.22
CA VAL A 205 6.57 11.50 5.41
C VAL A 205 7.43 11.62 6.67
N LYS A 206 8.08 12.77 6.88
CA LYS A 206 8.85 13.03 8.10
C LYS A 206 7.98 13.06 9.36
N TYR A 207 6.78 13.64 9.28
CA TYR A 207 5.82 13.63 10.39
C TYR A 207 5.40 12.21 10.75
N MET A 208 5.08 11.37 9.78
CA MET A 208 4.74 9.96 9.99
C MET A 208 5.89 9.21 10.70
N ASP A 209 7.12 9.36 10.23
CA ASP A 209 8.27 8.72 10.85
C ASP A 209 8.39 9.08 12.34
N ALA A 210 8.29 10.36 12.66
CA ALA A 210 8.43 10.86 14.04
C ALA A 210 7.21 10.58 14.92
N SER A 211 5.98 10.65 14.38
CA SER A 211 4.74 10.55 15.18
C SER A 211 4.19 9.13 15.31
N PHE A 212 4.53 8.24 14.40
CA PHE A 212 4.06 6.85 14.42
C PHE A 212 5.19 5.85 14.64
N PHE A 213 6.22 5.81 13.78
CA PHE A 213 7.29 4.80 13.88
C PHE A 213 8.12 4.96 15.14
N GLY A 214 8.48 6.20 15.52
CA GLY A 214 9.21 6.45 16.77
C GLY A 214 8.48 5.93 18.00
N PRO A 215 7.24 6.36 18.28
CA PRO A 215 6.43 5.84 19.39
C PRO A 215 6.17 4.33 19.32
N LEU A 216 5.95 3.76 18.13
CA LEU A 216 5.79 2.31 17.97
C LEU A 216 7.01 1.56 18.47
N LEU A 217 8.20 1.92 17.98
CA LEU A 217 9.43 1.24 18.36
C LEU A 217 9.73 1.41 19.85
N GLY A 218 9.57 2.63 20.39
CA GLY A 218 9.73 2.90 21.82
C GLY A 218 8.79 2.05 22.69
N LEU A 219 7.52 1.95 22.30
CA LEU A 219 6.56 1.13 23.03
C LEU A 219 6.93 -0.36 23.03
N LEU A 220 7.37 -0.89 21.89
CA LEU A 220 7.76 -2.30 21.79
C LEU A 220 9.01 -2.63 22.65
N GLU A 221 9.93 -1.67 22.77
CA GLU A 221 11.09 -1.77 23.67
C GLU A 221 10.65 -1.74 25.14
N ASP A 222 9.78 -0.80 25.54
CA ASP A 222 9.24 -0.68 26.90
C ASP A 222 8.47 -1.94 27.31
N LEU A 223 7.71 -2.52 26.38
CA LEU A 223 6.99 -3.78 26.58
C LEU A 223 7.88 -5.03 26.54
N LYS A 224 9.17 -4.88 26.16
CA LYS A 224 10.15 -5.97 26.00
C LYS A 224 9.70 -7.04 24.99
N ILE A 225 9.02 -6.62 23.92
CA ILE A 225 8.54 -7.52 22.87
C ILE A 225 9.23 -7.26 21.51
N MET A 226 10.13 -6.29 21.43
CA MET A 226 10.85 -5.94 20.20
C MET A 226 11.57 -7.13 19.58
N GLU A 227 12.36 -7.86 20.36
CA GLU A 227 13.16 -9.01 19.89
C GLU A 227 12.34 -10.21 19.41
N ARG A 228 11.07 -10.31 19.83
CA ARG A 228 10.14 -11.36 19.39
C ARG A 228 9.12 -10.89 18.36
N THR A 229 9.31 -9.68 17.81
CA THR A 229 8.41 -9.09 16.83
C THR A 229 9.12 -8.99 15.48
N ASN A 230 8.51 -9.55 14.47
CA ASN A 230 8.90 -9.37 13.07
C ASN A 230 8.14 -8.16 12.49
N PHE A 231 8.78 -7.47 11.56
CA PHE A 231 8.22 -6.31 10.89
C PHE A 231 8.18 -6.49 9.39
N ILE A 232 7.11 -6.00 8.80
CA ILE A 232 7.02 -5.70 7.38
C ILE A 232 6.53 -4.27 7.26
N VAL A 233 7.28 -3.44 6.55
CA VAL A 233 6.94 -2.06 6.27
C VAL A 233 6.90 -1.87 4.77
N THR A 234 5.77 -1.40 4.25
CA THR A 234 5.58 -1.11 2.84
C THR A 234 4.62 0.07 2.67
N SER A 235 4.46 0.57 1.45
CA SER A 235 3.34 1.42 1.06
C SER A 235 2.32 0.59 0.29
N ASP A 236 1.09 1.06 0.19
CA ASP A 236 0.10 0.44 -0.68
C ASP A 236 0.35 0.75 -2.16
N HIS A 237 0.61 2.01 -2.49
CA HIS A 237 1.02 2.51 -3.81
C HIS A 237 1.87 3.77 -3.66
N GLY A 238 2.34 4.31 -4.77
CA GLY A 238 3.00 5.60 -4.83
C GLY A 238 2.04 6.72 -5.22
N THR A 239 2.59 7.81 -5.73
CA THR A 239 1.82 8.96 -6.23
C THR A 239 2.60 9.72 -7.28
N ASN A 240 1.90 10.33 -8.22
CA ASN A 240 2.49 11.20 -9.23
C ASN A 240 2.74 12.59 -8.62
N LEU A 241 3.99 12.99 -8.60
CA LEU A 241 4.44 14.32 -8.16
C LEU A 241 4.84 15.17 -9.38
N GLU A 242 3.95 15.23 -10.37
CA GLU A 242 4.11 15.97 -11.64
C GLU A 242 5.08 15.32 -12.65
N GLU A 243 5.48 14.06 -12.46
CA GLU A 243 6.34 13.36 -13.42
C GLU A 243 5.62 13.11 -14.75
N HIS A 244 4.31 12.81 -14.72
CA HIS A 244 3.50 12.60 -15.91
C HIS A 244 2.26 13.49 -15.88
N GLU A 245 1.90 14.03 -17.06
CA GLU A 245 0.63 14.73 -17.21
C GLU A 245 -0.54 13.74 -17.03
N VAL A 246 -1.39 14.04 -16.07
CA VAL A 246 -2.64 13.31 -15.84
C VAL A 246 -3.78 14.28 -16.16
N PRO A 247 -4.81 13.87 -16.92
CA PRO A 247 -5.96 14.73 -17.19
C PRO A 247 -6.54 15.27 -15.88
N PRO A 248 -6.82 16.57 -15.78
CA PRO A 248 -7.37 17.17 -14.58
C PRO A 248 -8.75 16.57 -14.28
N PHE A 249 -8.98 16.22 -13.03
CA PHE A 249 -10.32 15.88 -12.55
C PHE A 249 -11.14 17.17 -12.44
N PRO A 250 -12.29 17.29 -13.11
CA PRO A 250 -13.02 18.55 -13.19
C PRO A 250 -13.56 19.09 -11.86
N HIS A 251 -13.52 18.30 -10.78
CA HIS A 251 -14.24 18.61 -9.54
C HIS A 251 -13.34 18.59 -8.28
N LEU A 252 -12.02 18.45 -8.43
CA LEU A 252 -11.10 18.38 -7.30
C LEU A 252 -10.01 19.44 -7.40
N ASP A 253 -9.99 20.38 -6.45
CA ASP A 253 -8.86 21.27 -6.16
C ASP A 253 -7.72 20.45 -5.52
N LEU A 254 -7.10 19.60 -6.31
CA LEU A 254 -5.96 18.80 -5.85
C LEU A 254 -4.66 19.56 -6.08
N ILE A 255 -3.75 19.42 -5.12
CA ILE A 255 -2.45 20.09 -5.17
C ILE A 255 -1.51 19.38 -6.14
N TYR A 256 -1.75 18.07 -6.39
CA TYR A 256 -0.95 17.24 -7.31
C TYR A 256 -1.84 16.46 -8.29
N PRO A 257 -1.28 16.08 -9.47
CA PRO A 257 -1.91 15.10 -10.35
C PRO A 257 -2.13 13.79 -9.56
N GLN A 258 -3.30 13.17 -9.73
CA GLN A 258 -3.63 11.95 -8.97
C GLN A 258 -2.89 10.71 -9.49
N HIS A 259 -2.68 9.78 -8.57
CA HIS A 259 -2.25 8.42 -8.82
C HIS A 259 -3.39 7.60 -9.49
N THR A 260 -3.47 7.60 -10.80
CA THR A 260 -4.47 6.84 -11.59
C THR A 260 -3.84 6.20 -12.80
N THR A 261 -2.53 5.98 -12.72
CA THR A 261 -1.74 5.46 -13.84
C THR A 261 -1.12 4.13 -13.49
N GLN A 262 -0.41 3.57 -14.44
CA GLN A 262 0.35 2.35 -14.25
C GLN A 262 1.87 2.58 -14.38
N TYR A 263 2.32 3.84 -14.22
CA TYR A 263 3.74 4.17 -14.21
C TYR A 263 4.40 3.82 -12.86
N ASP A 264 5.72 3.73 -12.84
CA ASP A 264 6.48 3.35 -11.64
C ASP A 264 6.32 4.31 -10.47
N HIS A 265 6.06 5.60 -10.71
CA HIS A 265 5.79 6.54 -9.62
C HIS A 265 4.52 6.20 -8.81
N ASP A 266 3.54 5.50 -9.43
CA ASP A 266 2.34 5.02 -8.76
C ASP A 266 2.49 3.58 -8.24
N LEU A 267 3.29 2.73 -8.92
CA LEU A 267 3.34 1.30 -8.60
C LEU A 267 4.57 0.87 -7.81
N LYS A 268 5.70 1.62 -7.89
CA LYS A 268 6.89 1.27 -7.15
C LYS A 268 6.80 1.75 -5.71
N VAL A 269 6.89 0.80 -4.78
CA VAL A 269 6.71 1.02 -3.35
C VAL A 269 7.92 0.56 -2.54
N PRO A 270 8.19 1.14 -1.35
CA PRO A 270 9.18 0.59 -0.45
C PRO A 270 8.71 -0.76 0.08
N LEU A 271 9.65 -1.68 0.31
CA LEU A 271 9.42 -2.91 1.05
C LEU A 271 10.62 -3.20 1.92
N MET A 272 10.37 -3.35 3.22
CA MET A 272 11.36 -3.69 4.22
C MET A 272 10.82 -4.81 5.10
N MET A 273 11.70 -5.74 5.48
CA MET A 273 11.34 -6.84 6.39
C MET A 273 12.44 -6.97 7.44
N ALA A 274 12.07 -7.02 8.71
CA ALA A 274 12.99 -7.27 9.81
C ALA A 274 12.50 -8.45 10.64
N ALA A 275 13.36 -9.44 10.83
CA ALA A 275 13.14 -10.60 11.65
C ALA A 275 14.53 -11.14 12.09
N PRO A 276 14.62 -11.85 13.21
CA PRO A 276 15.92 -12.39 13.65
C PRO A 276 16.57 -13.37 12.67
N GLU A 277 15.79 -14.02 11.83
CA GLU A 277 16.25 -14.91 10.77
C GLU A 277 16.73 -14.18 9.51
N ILE A 278 16.47 -12.88 9.42
CA ILE A 278 16.83 -12.03 8.27
C ILE A 278 18.14 -11.31 8.61
N PRO A 279 19.18 -11.42 7.77
CA PRO A 279 20.44 -10.70 7.98
C PRO A 279 20.22 -9.19 8.01
N PRO A 280 20.74 -8.48 9.03
CA PRO A 280 20.58 -7.03 9.13
C PRO A 280 21.33 -6.28 8.04
N GLY A 281 20.79 -5.13 7.63
CA GLY A 281 21.38 -4.22 6.65
C GLY A 281 21.47 -4.76 5.22
N ARG A 282 20.75 -5.85 4.92
CA ARG A 282 20.76 -6.46 3.59
C ARG A 282 19.92 -5.65 2.59
N VAL A 283 20.41 -5.57 1.35
CA VAL A 283 19.67 -5.06 0.20
C VAL A 283 19.43 -6.21 -0.78
N VAL A 284 18.20 -6.44 -1.19
CA VAL A 284 17.84 -7.36 -2.27
C VAL A 284 17.65 -6.55 -3.54
N LYS A 285 18.45 -6.87 -4.56
CA LYS A 285 18.36 -6.29 -5.90
C LYS A 285 17.37 -7.06 -6.77
N GLY A 286 16.89 -6.40 -7.83
CA GLY A 286 15.89 -6.95 -8.73
C GLY A 286 14.45 -6.79 -8.19
N GLN A 287 13.51 -7.02 -9.09
CA GLN A 287 12.10 -6.80 -8.83
C GLN A 287 11.49 -7.87 -7.93
N VAL A 288 10.70 -7.41 -6.95
CA VAL A 288 9.74 -8.22 -6.17
C VAL A 288 8.36 -7.58 -6.24
N ARG A 289 7.32 -8.25 -5.71
CA ARG A 289 5.92 -7.80 -5.84
C ARG A 289 5.21 -7.82 -4.49
N HIS A 290 4.17 -7.01 -4.33
CA HIS A 290 3.32 -7.05 -3.14
C HIS A 290 2.76 -8.45 -2.84
N ILE A 291 2.33 -9.17 -3.87
CA ILE A 291 1.78 -10.51 -3.72
C ILE A 291 2.79 -11.54 -3.18
N ASP A 292 4.09 -11.24 -3.23
CA ASP A 292 5.16 -12.09 -2.71
C ASP A 292 5.25 -12.03 -1.17
N VAL A 293 4.60 -11.06 -0.53
CA VAL A 293 4.61 -10.88 0.94
C VAL A 293 3.95 -12.05 1.65
N VAL A 294 2.77 -12.48 1.23
CA VAL A 294 2.03 -13.56 1.90
C VAL A 294 2.82 -14.88 1.92
N PRO A 295 3.29 -15.43 0.79
CA PRO A 295 4.07 -16.67 0.82
C PRO A 295 5.40 -16.52 1.59
N THR A 296 6.00 -15.33 1.58
CA THR A 296 7.20 -15.04 2.40
C THR A 296 6.89 -15.11 3.89
N VAL A 297 5.78 -14.50 4.32
CA VAL A 297 5.33 -14.56 5.73
C VAL A 297 5.00 -15.99 6.14
N VAL A 298 4.30 -16.73 5.30
CA VAL A 298 3.95 -18.14 5.57
C VAL A 298 5.21 -18.97 5.79
N GLU A 299 6.24 -18.82 4.95
CA GLU A 299 7.52 -19.50 5.12
C GLU A 299 8.29 -19.01 6.34
N LEU A 300 8.44 -17.69 6.51
CA LEU A 300 9.20 -17.08 7.61
C LEU A 300 8.63 -17.44 8.97
N MET A 301 7.31 -17.38 9.11
CA MET A 301 6.58 -17.64 10.35
C MET A 301 6.22 -19.12 10.54
N LYS A 302 6.53 -19.98 9.54
CA LYS A 302 6.20 -21.42 9.52
C LYS A 302 4.71 -21.67 9.76
N LEU A 303 3.85 -20.90 9.08
CA LEU A 303 2.40 -21.04 9.19
C LEU A 303 1.90 -22.21 8.33
N GLU A 304 0.93 -22.94 8.86
CA GLU A 304 0.23 -23.96 8.09
C GLU A 304 -0.92 -23.31 7.31
N THR A 305 -0.99 -23.59 6.01
CA THR A 305 -2.08 -23.09 5.16
C THR A 305 -2.22 -23.93 3.89
N SER A 306 -3.45 -24.07 3.43
CA SER A 306 -3.77 -24.61 2.10
C SER A 306 -4.03 -23.53 1.04
N VAL A 307 -3.95 -22.25 1.45
CA VAL A 307 -4.17 -21.12 0.57
C VAL A 307 -3.01 -21.03 -0.43
N LYS A 308 -3.36 -21.04 -1.72
CA LYS A 308 -2.37 -20.86 -2.79
C LYS A 308 -2.23 -19.39 -3.13
N SER A 309 -1.00 -18.95 -3.30
CA SER A 309 -0.64 -17.56 -3.69
C SER A 309 -0.20 -17.53 -5.16
N ASP A 310 -0.45 -16.40 -5.83
CA ASP A 310 0.20 -16.06 -7.11
C ASP A 310 1.63 -15.53 -6.88
N GLY A 311 1.94 -15.13 -5.66
CA GLY A 311 3.26 -14.70 -5.24
C GLY A 311 4.19 -15.87 -4.96
N ILE A 312 5.47 -15.55 -4.81
CA ILE A 312 6.55 -16.48 -4.43
C ILE A 312 7.20 -16.02 -3.14
N SER A 313 7.75 -16.96 -2.38
CA SER A 313 8.51 -16.60 -1.18
C SER A 313 9.79 -15.85 -1.53
N LEU A 314 10.04 -14.75 -0.84
CA LEU A 314 11.24 -13.94 -0.99
C LEU A 314 12.42 -14.45 -0.13
N ILE A 315 12.26 -15.49 0.65
CA ILE A 315 13.32 -16.04 1.51
C ILE A 315 14.57 -16.44 0.69
N PRO A 316 14.45 -17.07 -0.50
CA PRO A 316 15.63 -17.30 -1.35
C PRO A 316 16.34 -16.01 -1.79
N ALA A 317 15.57 -15.00 -2.20
CA ALA A 317 16.11 -13.69 -2.58
C ALA A 317 16.77 -12.96 -1.40
N ILE A 318 16.19 -13.05 -0.20
CA ILE A 318 16.78 -12.52 1.03
C ILE A 318 18.13 -13.18 1.31
N ARG A 319 18.25 -14.48 1.12
CA ARG A 319 19.51 -15.23 1.34
C ARG A 319 20.58 -14.90 0.31
N SER A 320 20.23 -14.81 -0.96
CA SER A 320 21.18 -14.51 -2.06
C SER A 320 21.54 -13.02 -2.16
N GLY A 321 20.64 -12.11 -1.77
CA GLY A 321 20.73 -10.66 -2.04
C GLY A 321 20.24 -10.27 -3.42
N GLN A 322 19.66 -11.22 -4.18
CA GLN A 322 19.18 -11.01 -5.54
C GLN A 322 17.84 -11.70 -5.75
N SER A 323 16.86 -10.98 -6.32
CA SER A 323 15.63 -11.56 -6.84
C SER A 323 15.87 -12.11 -8.25
N GLU A 324 15.23 -13.23 -8.58
CA GLU A 324 15.24 -13.77 -9.96
C GLU A 324 14.32 -12.97 -10.90
N GLY A 325 13.61 -11.96 -10.39
CA GLY A 325 12.71 -11.11 -11.13
C GLY A 325 11.45 -11.84 -11.61
N SER A 326 10.33 -11.62 -10.94
CA SER A 326 9.04 -12.13 -11.40
C SER A 326 8.29 -11.04 -12.14
N VAL A 327 7.51 -11.41 -13.16
CA VAL A 327 6.64 -10.46 -13.85
C VAL A 327 5.59 -9.92 -12.88
N ALA A 328 5.52 -8.59 -12.76
CA ALA A 328 4.48 -7.92 -12.01
C ALA A 328 3.30 -7.58 -12.93
N TYR A 329 2.10 -7.91 -12.49
CA TYR A 329 0.85 -7.49 -13.12
C TYR A 329 0.28 -6.29 -12.36
N GLY A 330 -0.24 -5.32 -13.10
CA GLY A 330 -0.97 -4.18 -12.55
C GLY A 330 -2.27 -3.91 -13.29
N GLU A 331 -3.25 -3.37 -12.57
CA GLU A 331 -4.50 -2.91 -13.16
C GLU A 331 -5.11 -1.71 -12.41
N GLU A 332 -5.74 -0.84 -13.17
CA GLU A 332 -6.57 0.26 -12.69
C GLU A 332 -7.87 0.25 -13.49
N MET A 333 -8.94 -0.29 -12.89
CA MET A 333 -10.23 -0.51 -13.55
C MET A 333 -11.34 0.37 -12.96
N PHE A 334 -10.97 1.48 -12.37
CA PHE A 334 -11.92 2.42 -11.76
C PHE A 334 -12.14 3.66 -12.65
N HIS A 335 -12.84 3.44 -13.76
CA HIS A 335 -13.11 4.44 -14.80
C HIS A 335 -13.92 5.67 -14.35
N LEU A 336 -14.46 5.69 -13.14
CA LEU A 336 -15.08 6.91 -12.59
C LEU A 336 -14.04 7.95 -12.16
N ARG A 337 -12.77 7.57 -12.10
CA ARG A 337 -11.66 8.39 -11.62
C ARG A 337 -10.72 8.87 -12.72
N GLY A 338 -10.75 8.25 -13.89
CA GLY A 338 -9.77 8.54 -14.93
C GLY A 338 -10.26 8.21 -16.34
N PRO A 339 -9.47 8.60 -17.35
CA PRO A 339 -9.84 8.47 -18.75
C PRO A 339 -9.77 7.03 -19.27
N GLY A 340 -9.16 6.09 -18.53
CA GLY A 340 -8.87 4.75 -19.03
C GLY A 340 -9.17 3.61 -18.05
N ASP A 341 -9.18 2.39 -18.59
CA ASP A 341 -9.09 1.14 -17.86
C ASP A 341 -7.69 0.58 -18.17
N PHE A 342 -6.75 0.74 -17.24
CA PHE A 342 -5.35 0.42 -17.50
C PHE A 342 -4.99 -0.97 -16.99
N GLN A 343 -4.15 -1.66 -17.78
CA GLN A 343 -3.43 -2.83 -17.33
C GLN A 343 -1.95 -2.68 -17.66
N SER A 344 -1.10 -3.27 -16.84
CA SER A 344 0.33 -3.27 -17.06
C SER A 344 0.97 -4.61 -16.74
N MET A 345 2.11 -4.87 -17.39
CA MET A 345 3.05 -5.93 -17.06
C MET A 345 4.45 -5.35 -16.97
N ARG A 346 5.23 -5.75 -15.96
CA ARG A 346 6.55 -5.21 -15.67
C ARG A 346 7.54 -6.31 -15.29
N THR A 347 8.74 -6.25 -15.89
CA THR A 347 9.95 -6.96 -15.44
C THR A 347 11.00 -5.96 -14.95
N ASP A 348 12.19 -6.39 -14.59
CA ASP A 348 13.29 -5.46 -14.24
C ASP A 348 13.56 -4.44 -15.34
N ASP A 349 13.50 -4.85 -16.63
CA ASP A 349 13.96 -4.03 -17.77
C ASP A 349 12.84 -3.56 -18.70
N LEU A 350 11.68 -4.17 -18.67
CA LEU A 350 10.59 -3.87 -19.61
C LEU A 350 9.27 -3.64 -18.89
N LYS A 351 8.62 -2.56 -19.27
CA LYS A 351 7.24 -2.28 -18.89
C LYS A 351 6.36 -2.15 -20.10
N TYR A 352 5.15 -2.69 -20.01
CA TYR A 352 4.09 -2.55 -21.00
C TYR A 352 2.81 -2.10 -20.31
N ILE A 353 2.14 -1.12 -20.89
CA ILE A 353 0.87 -0.56 -20.40
C ILE A 353 -0.13 -0.55 -21.56
N ILE A 354 -1.37 -0.91 -21.29
CA ILE A 354 -2.49 -0.76 -22.21
C ILE A 354 -3.67 -0.08 -21.54
N ASP A 355 -4.20 0.93 -22.22
CA ASP A 355 -5.54 1.47 -21.93
C ASP A 355 -6.58 0.68 -22.71
N ARG A 356 -7.42 -0.07 -22.04
CA ARG A 356 -8.46 -0.93 -22.63
C ARG A 356 -9.61 -0.17 -23.28
N ARG A 357 -9.78 1.10 -22.92
CA ARG A 357 -10.86 1.95 -23.47
C ARG A 357 -10.46 2.58 -24.78
N SER A 358 -9.28 3.17 -24.86
CA SER A 358 -8.77 3.80 -26.07
C SER A 358 -8.02 2.82 -26.98
N GLY A 359 -7.56 1.69 -26.45
CA GLY A 359 -6.66 0.75 -27.13
C GLY A 359 -5.23 1.27 -27.24
N LYS A 360 -4.87 2.39 -26.59
CA LYS A 360 -3.53 2.93 -26.58
C LYS A 360 -2.58 2.00 -25.85
N GLU A 361 -1.42 1.74 -26.48
CA GLU A 361 -0.36 0.90 -25.92
C GLU A 361 0.92 1.70 -25.71
N GLU A 362 1.61 1.38 -24.62
CA GLU A 362 2.89 1.97 -24.28
C GLU A 362 3.87 0.88 -23.84
N ALA A 363 5.15 1.06 -24.18
CA ALA A 363 6.22 0.18 -23.70
C ALA A 363 7.47 1.00 -23.40
N TYR A 364 8.14 0.64 -22.28
CA TYR A 364 9.29 1.37 -21.75
C TYR A 364 10.44 0.41 -21.46
N ASP A 365 11.63 0.80 -21.86
CA ASP A 365 12.89 0.14 -21.51
C ASP A 365 13.41 0.78 -20.21
N LEU A 366 13.12 0.14 -19.08
CA LEU A 366 13.41 0.67 -17.75
C LEU A 366 14.91 0.74 -17.42
N ALA A 367 15.75 -0.02 -18.16
CA ALA A 367 17.20 0.02 -17.97
C ALA A 367 17.81 1.36 -18.44
N VAL A 368 17.19 2.01 -19.42
CA VAL A 368 17.69 3.26 -20.01
C VAL A 368 16.73 4.44 -19.84
N ASP A 369 15.48 4.17 -19.50
CA ASP A 369 14.43 5.15 -19.28
C ASP A 369 13.58 4.78 -18.05
N PRO A 370 14.17 4.79 -16.84
CA PRO A 370 13.46 4.44 -15.61
C PRO A 370 12.34 5.45 -15.23
N SER A 371 12.29 6.60 -15.91
CA SER A 371 11.24 7.62 -15.72
C SER A 371 10.08 7.49 -16.71
N GLU A 372 10.10 6.48 -17.58
CA GLU A 372 9.00 6.15 -18.51
C GLU A 372 8.56 7.32 -19.40
N LYS A 373 9.55 8.08 -19.95
CA LYS A 373 9.31 9.27 -20.77
C LYS A 373 9.26 8.97 -22.28
N ARG A 374 9.80 7.82 -22.73
CA ARG A 374 9.98 7.49 -24.14
C ARG A 374 9.23 6.21 -24.47
N ASN A 375 7.97 6.35 -24.89
CA ASN A 375 7.21 5.20 -25.38
C ASN A 375 7.94 4.55 -26.60
N ARG A 376 8.27 3.28 -26.48
CA ARG A 376 9.01 2.50 -27.48
C ARG A 376 8.17 1.41 -28.14
N ILE A 377 6.86 1.46 -28.03
CA ILE A 377 5.97 0.42 -28.55
C ILE A 377 6.25 0.09 -30.03
N ASP A 378 6.52 1.12 -30.84
CA ASP A 378 6.80 0.96 -32.27
C ASP A 378 8.22 0.46 -32.57
N THR A 379 9.16 0.60 -31.64
CA THR A 379 10.59 0.30 -31.81
C THR A 379 11.08 -0.90 -31.01
N LEU A 380 10.18 -1.69 -30.46
CA LEU A 380 10.48 -2.91 -29.71
C LEU A 380 11.22 -3.93 -30.58
N VAL A 381 12.21 -4.61 -29.98
CA VAL A 381 12.88 -5.73 -30.62
C VAL A 381 12.00 -7.00 -30.64
N PRO A 382 12.25 -7.98 -31.55
CA PRO A 382 11.38 -9.15 -31.70
C PRO A 382 11.11 -9.91 -30.38
N GLY A 383 12.12 -10.06 -29.52
CA GLY A 383 11.98 -10.74 -28.22
C GLY A 383 11.01 -10.01 -27.27
N GLN A 384 11.10 -8.69 -27.21
CA GLN A 384 10.18 -7.87 -26.38
C GLN A 384 8.75 -7.94 -26.92
N ARG A 385 8.56 -7.89 -28.24
CA ARG A 385 7.24 -8.06 -28.87
C ARG A 385 6.61 -9.41 -28.53
N SER A 386 7.40 -10.49 -28.63
CA SER A 386 6.92 -11.84 -28.29
C SER A 386 6.53 -11.95 -26.81
N LEU A 387 7.32 -11.34 -25.93
CA LEU A 387 7.01 -11.31 -24.49
C LEU A 387 5.71 -10.57 -24.22
N ILE A 388 5.52 -9.37 -24.78
CA ILE A 388 4.28 -8.58 -24.65
C ILE A 388 3.07 -9.34 -25.22
N GLN A 389 3.20 -10.07 -26.34
CA GLN A 389 2.13 -10.90 -26.88
C GLN A 389 1.69 -12.00 -25.89
N GLY A 390 2.67 -12.63 -25.20
CA GLY A 390 2.37 -13.59 -24.15
C GLY A 390 1.63 -12.95 -22.98
N TRP A 391 2.04 -11.75 -22.56
CA TRP A 391 1.37 -11.00 -21.50
C TRP A 391 -0.04 -10.55 -21.88
N ARG A 392 -0.22 -10.10 -23.13
CA ARG A 392 -1.53 -9.72 -23.66
C ARG A 392 -2.59 -10.80 -23.45
N LYS A 393 -2.26 -12.04 -23.70
CA LYS A 393 -3.20 -13.16 -23.49
C LYS A 393 -3.67 -13.21 -22.03
N TYR A 394 -2.74 -13.16 -21.06
CA TYR A 394 -3.09 -13.15 -19.65
C TYR A 394 -3.95 -11.93 -19.28
N MET A 395 -3.54 -10.74 -19.77
CA MET A 395 -4.25 -9.49 -19.51
C MET A 395 -5.67 -9.49 -20.13
N ASP A 396 -5.85 -10.08 -21.30
CA ASP A 396 -7.16 -10.21 -21.96
C ASP A 396 -8.08 -11.15 -21.16
N GLU A 397 -7.57 -12.29 -20.71
CA GLU A 397 -8.31 -13.22 -19.86
C GLU A 397 -8.69 -12.56 -18.51
N ALA A 398 -7.77 -11.84 -17.91
CA ALA A 398 -8.00 -11.06 -16.70
C ALA A 398 -9.07 -9.97 -16.91
N TYR A 399 -9.02 -9.22 -18.01
CA TYR A 399 -10.01 -8.20 -18.34
C TYR A 399 -11.42 -8.78 -18.56
N GLU A 400 -11.52 -9.85 -19.33
CA GLU A 400 -12.81 -10.53 -19.57
C GLU A 400 -13.42 -11.12 -18.27
N SER A 401 -12.59 -11.56 -17.33
CA SER A 401 -13.06 -12.07 -16.02
C SER A 401 -13.74 -11.00 -15.15
N MET A 402 -13.58 -9.70 -15.44
CA MET A 402 -14.28 -8.62 -14.73
C MET A 402 -15.80 -8.75 -14.77
N LYS A 403 -16.35 -9.31 -15.85
CA LYS A 403 -17.79 -9.47 -16.02
C LYS A 403 -18.42 -10.38 -14.94
N GLY A 404 -17.60 -11.17 -14.24
CA GLY A 404 -18.01 -12.07 -13.17
C GLY A 404 -17.73 -11.60 -11.75
N THR A 405 -17.18 -10.39 -11.55
CA THR A 405 -16.85 -9.90 -10.22
C THR A 405 -18.09 -9.61 -9.38
N MET A 406 -18.03 -10.01 -8.09
CA MET A 406 -19.14 -9.76 -7.16
C MET A 406 -19.11 -8.31 -6.68
N GLU A 407 -20.07 -7.51 -7.13
CA GLU A 407 -20.26 -6.16 -6.65
C GLU A 407 -20.98 -6.12 -5.29
N VAL A 408 -20.58 -5.18 -4.44
CA VAL A 408 -21.35 -4.82 -3.23
C VAL A 408 -22.71 -4.25 -3.62
N LYS A 409 -23.76 -4.62 -2.88
CA LYS A 409 -25.15 -4.22 -3.17
C LYS A 409 -25.80 -3.55 -1.96
N GLY A 410 -26.96 -2.94 -2.19
CA GLY A 410 -27.79 -2.37 -1.13
C GLY A 410 -27.07 -1.31 -0.30
N GLU A 411 -27.20 -1.39 1.02
CA GLU A 411 -26.62 -0.43 1.96
C GLU A 411 -25.09 -0.36 1.87
N ASP A 412 -24.40 -1.47 1.65
CA ASP A 412 -22.95 -1.48 1.53
C ASP A 412 -22.47 -0.73 0.28
N ARG A 413 -23.22 -0.82 -0.84
CA ARG A 413 -22.92 -0.02 -2.04
C ARG A 413 -23.09 1.48 -1.74
N GLN A 414 -24.14 1.85 -1.04
CA GLN A 414 -24.37 3.25 -0.63
C GLN A 414 -23.26 3.76 0.30
N LYS A 415 -22.81 2.95 1.25
CA LYS A 415 -21.69 3.29 2.14
C LYS A 415 -20.40 3.52 1.34
N VAL A 416 -20.06 2.62 0.42
CA VAL A 416 -18.89 2.78 -0.45
C VAL A 416 -19.02 4.06 -1.29
N GLN A 417 -20.16 4.30 -1.89
CA GLN A 417 -20.41 5.50 -2.70
C GLN A 417 -20.25 6.79 -1.88
N ASN A 418 -20.80 6.84 -0.67
CA ASN A 418 -20.63 7.98 0.22
C ASN A 418 -19.15 8.22 0.57
N ARG A 419 -18.38 7.15 0.80
CA ARG A 419 -16.95 7.22 1.08
C ARG A 419 -16.15 7.75 -0.11
N LEU A 420 -16.43 7.25 -1.31
CA LEU A 420 -15.80 7.74 -2.54
C LEU A 420 -16.10 9.23 -2.77
N LYS A 421 -17.33 9.67 -2.50
CA LYS A 421 -17.70 11.11 -2.54
C LYS A 421 -16.90 11.94 -1.53
N MET A 422 -16.79 11.46 -0.29
CA MET A 422 -16.04 12.16 0.77
C MET A 422 -14.54 12.28 0.47
N LEU A 423 -13.96 11.26 -0.14
CA LEU A 423 -12.56 11.26 -0.55
C LEU A 423 -12.33 11.98 -1.89
N GLY A 424 -13.42 12.50 -2.50
CA GLY A 424 -13.35 13.21 -3.78
C GLY A 424 -13.14 12.31 -5.00
N TYR A 425 -13.42 11.03 -4.90
CA TYR A 425 -13.26 10.08 -6.00
C TYR A 425 -14.41 10.08 -6.99
N ILE A 426 -15.58 10.50 -6.55
CA ILE A 426 -16.79 10.67 -7.37
C ILE A 426 -17.59 11.88 -6.90
N GLU A 427 -18.54 12.38 -7.71
CA GLU A 427 -19.51 13.46 -7.39
C GLU A 427 -20.55 13.05 -6.32
#